data_c0b37399060a599103db18b2f15f81bf
#
_entry.id   c0b37399060a599103db18b2f15f81bf
#
_cell.length_a   1.000
_cell.length_b   1.000
_cell.length_c   1.000
_cell.angle_alpha   90.00
_cell.angle_beta   90.00
_cell.angle_gamma   90.00
#
_symmetry.space_group_name_H-M   'P 1'
#
loop_
_entity.id
_entity.type
_entity.pdbx_description
1 polymer ?
#
loop_
_entity_poly.entity_id
_entity_poly.type
_entity_poly.pdbx_seq_one_letter_code
_entity_poly.pdbx_strand_id
1 'polypeptide(L)'
;LHDKIHYLRTGLLLGRINHSRFEPSQALAMNLKMEEWDNPLDLKLSDDRVLRYLKGESLEESTSYKGYRLVCLEGYPLGFIKQDNFKCKNKYYLGWRIG
;
A
#
# COMPACT_ATOMS: atom_id res chain seq x y z
N LEU A 1 9.97 7.66 -8.82
CA LEU A 1 9.05 6.52 -8.85
C LEU A 1 9.37 5.58 -9.98
N HIS A 2 9.56 6.08 -11.16
CA HIS A 2 9.88 5.22 -12.28
C HIS A 2 11.23 4.53 -12.10
N ASP A 3 12.12 5.07 -11.32
CA ASP A 3 13.35 4.39 -11.00
C ASP A 3 13.09 3.13 -10.20
N LYS A 4 12.12 3.16 -9.31
CA LYS A 4 11.77 2.01 -8.51
C LYS A 4 11.12 0.94 -9.38
N ILE A 5 10.28 1.33 -10.31
CA ILE A 5 9.65 0.40 -11.23
C ILE A 5 10.70 -0.24 -12.12
N HIS A 6 11.62 0.55 -12.62
CA HIS A 6 12.72 0.08 -13.43
C HIS A 6 13.58 -0.93 -12.68
N TYR A 7 13.81 -0.66 -11.43
CA TYR A 7 14.60 -1.48 -10.55
C TYR A 7 13.96 -2.85 -10.30
N LEU A 8 12.64 -2.88 -10.27
CA LEU A 8 11.90 -4.11 -9.96
C LEU A 8 11.61 -4.99 -11.17
N ARG A 9 12.02 -4.59 -12.35
CA ARG A 9 11.70 -5.34 -13.55
C ARG A 9 12.41 -6.69 -13.65
N THR A 10 13.13 -7.08 -12.64
CA THR A 10 13.87 -8.34 -12.61
C THR A 10 12.98 -9.54 -12.34
N GLY A 11 11.75 -9.51 -12.80
CA GLY A 11 10.87 -10.66 -12.73
C GLY A 11 9.73 -10.54 -11.75
N LEU A 12 9.61 -9.43 -11.07
CA LEU A 12 8.51 -9.23 -10.13
C LEU A 12 7.27 -8.73 -10.84
N LEU A 13 6.12 -9.12 -10.34
CA LEU A 13 4.87 -8.57 -10.80
C LEU A 13 4.72 -7.19 -10.16
N LEU A 14 4.86 -6.14 -10.96
CA LEU A 14 4.85 -4.78 -10.46
C LEU A 14 3.47 -4.24 -10.18
N GLY A 15 2.46 -4.81 -10.86
CA GLY A 15 1.11 -4.35 -10.74
C GLY A 15 0.37 -4.59 -12.03
N ARG A 16 -0.84 -4.09 -12.07
CA ARG A 16 -1.68 -4.25 -13.24
C ARG A 16 -1.96 -2.88 -13.84
N ILE A 17 -1.70 -2.76 -15.14
CA ILE A 17 -1.99 -1.52 -15.85
C ILE A 17 -3.41 -1.63 -16.41
N ASN A 18 -4.24 -0.70 -16.01
CA ASN A 18 -5.64 -0.71 -16.40
C ASN A 18 -6.00 0.68 -16.91
N HIS A 19 -6.23 0.80 -18.21
CA HIS A 19 -6.61 2.06 -18.82
C HIS A 19 -5.68 3.21 -18.43
N SER A 20 -4.40 3.02 -18.62
CA SER A 20 -3.36 3.99 -18.30
C SER A 20 -3.18 4.25 -16.81
N ARG A 21 -3.79 3.47 -15.97
CA ARG A 21 -3.56 3.54 -14.53
C ARG A 21 -2.65 2.43 -14.08
N PHE A 22 -1.71 2.76 -13.23
CA PHE A 22 -0.89 1.76 -12.58
C PHE A 22 -1.54 1.37 -11.26
N GLU A 23 -1.79 0.08 -11.08
CA GLU A 23 -2.35 -0.43 -9.84
C GLU A 23 -1.31 -1.36 -9.21
N PRO A 24 -0.69 -0.94 -8.09
CA PRO A 24 0.38 -1.75 -7.50
C PRO A 24 -0.14 -3.06 -6.95
N SER A 25 0.67 -4.10 -7.10
CA SER A 25 0.33 -5.43 -6.63
C SER A 25 0.82 -5.66 -5.21
N GLN A 26 0.28 -6.69 -4.57
CA GLN A 26 0.77 -7.11 -3.25
C GLN A 26 2.24 -7.53 -3.34
N ALA A 27 2.64 -8.15 -4.43
CA ALA A 27 4.03 -8.57 -4.62
C ALA A 27 4.96 -7.37 -4.63
N LEU A 28 4.53 -6.26 -5.22
CA LEU A 28 5.33 -5.04 -5.20
C LEU A 28 5.51 -4.55 -3.77
N ALA A 29 4.44 -4.54 -2.98
CA ALA A 29 4.52 -4.10 -1.59
C ALA A 29 5.53 -4.93 -0.81
N MET A 30 5.51 -6.23 -1.02
CA MET A 30 6.39 -7.14 -0.26
C MET A 30 7.86 -6.97 -0.61
N ASN A 31 8.17 -6.31 -1.71
CA ASN A 31 9.54 -6.15 -2.19
C ASN A 31 10.04 -4.71 -2.12
N LEU A 32 9.26 -3.83 -1.49
CA LEU A 32 9.67 -2.45 -1.29
C LEU A 32 10.14 -2.24 0.14
N LYS A 33 10.96 -1.21 0.30
CA LYS A 33 11.22 -0.64 1.62
C LYS A 33 10.34 0.59 1.75
N MET A 34 10.00 0.94 2.99
CA MET A 34 9.12 2.08 3.24
C MET A 34 9.62 3.35 2.56
N GLU A 35 10.91 3.59 2.62
CA GLU A 35 11.50 4.80 2.06
C GLU A 35 11.55 4.82 0.54
N GLU A 36 11.21 3.71 -0.10
CA GLU A 36 11.18 3.64 -1.56
C GLU A 36 9.84 4.05 -2.16
N TRP A 37 8.86 4.33 -1.33
CA TRP A 37 7.54 4.75 -1.79
C TRP A 37 7.22 6.15 -1.29
N ASP A 38 6.59 6.96 -2.12
CA ASP A 38 6.19 8.30 -1.72
C ASP A 38 5.04 8.23 -0.73
N ASN A 39 5.14 9.04 0.32
CA ASN A 39 4.07 9.23 1.29
C ASN A 39 3.56 7.90 1.87
N PRO A 40 4.44 7.09 2.45
CA PRO A 40 3.99 5.85 3.08
C PRO A 40 3.16 6.14 4.32
N LEU A 41 2.27 5.20 4.67
CA LEU A 41 1.50 5.27 5.89
C LEU A 41 2.12 4.30 6.88
N ASP A 42 2.95 4.81 7.77
CA ASP A 42 3.66 3.99 8.73
C ASP A 42 2.88 3.95 10.04
N LEU A 43 2.34 2.79 10.36
CA LEU A 43 1.54 2.58 11.56
C LEU A 43 2.38 1.96 12.66
N LYS A 44 2.00 2.26 13.90
CA LYS A 44 2.64 1.65 15.04
C LYS A 44 1.84 0.42 15.48
N LEU A 45 2.53 -0.51 16.13
CA LEU A 45 1.88 -1.73 16.59
C LEU A 45 0.71 -1.44 17.52
N SER A 46 0.79 -0.35 18.27
CA SER A 46 -0.29 0.06 19.18
C SER A 46 -1.46 0.73 18.46
N ASP A 47 -1.33 1.01 17.18
CA ASP A 47 -2.38 1.66 16.40
C ASP A 47 -3.39 0.60 15.94
N ASP A 48 -4.65 0.79 16.31
CA ASP A 48 -5.69 -0.18 15.96
C ASP A 48 -5.97 -0.25 14.46
N ARG A 49 -5.50 0.73 13.69
CA ARG A 49 -5.64 0.68 12.25
C ARG A 49 -4.86 -0.47 11.63
N VAL A 50 -3.82 -0.96 12.31
CA VAL A 50 -3.07 -2.13 11.81
C VAL A 50 -4.01 -3.32 11.66
N LEU A 51 -4.74 -3.65 12.72
CA LEU A 51 -5.65 -4.77 12.68
C LEU A 51 -6.78 -4.54 11.69
N ARG A 52 -7.31 -3.34 11.64
CA ARG A 52 -8.37 -3.00 10.69
C ARG A 52 -7.88 -3.16 9.26
N TYR A 53 -6.66 -2.73 8.99
CA TYR A 53 -6.09 -2.89 7.66
C TYR A 53 -5.95 -4.37 7.28
N LEU A 54 -5.43 -5.17 8.19
CA LEU A 54 -5.24 -6.61 7.92
C LEU A 54 -6.55 -7.34 7.73
N LYS A 55 -7.64 -6.81 8.27
CA LYS A 55 -8.97 -7.37 8.05
C LYS A 55 -9.59 -6.92 6.73
N GLY A 56 -8.95 -6.00 6.04
CA GLY A 56 -9.46 -5.50 4.77
C GLY A 56 -10.38 -4.31 4.89
N GLU A 57 -10.46 -3.69 6.05
CA GLU A 57 -11.35 -2.54 6.27
C GLU A 57 -10.77 -1.28 5.67
N SER A 58 -11.64 -0.37 5.28
CA SER A 58 -11.23 0.94 4.82
C SER A 58 -10.73 1.77 5.99
N LEU A 59 -9.81 2.66 5.70
CA LEU A 59 -9.24 3.55 6.71
C LEU A 59 -9.56 4.99 6.35
N GLU A 60 -9.31 5.88 7.31
CA GLU A 60 -9.48 7.31 7.10
C GLU A 60 -8.21 8.03 7.55
N GLU A 61 -7.94 9.15 6.89
CA GLU A 61 -6.79 9.97 7.21
C GLU A 61 -7.23 11.39 7.51
N SER A 62 -6.46 12.07 8.34
CA SER A 62 -6.75 13.46 8.69
C SER A 62 -6.29 14.44 7.64
N THR A 63 -5.39 14.03 6.75
CA THR A 63 -4.89 14.88 5.68
C THR A 63 -5.32 14.34 4.33
N SER A 64 -5.62 15.25 3.42
CA SER A 64 -6.06 14.90 2.08
C SER A 64 -4.90 14.42 1.23
N TYR A 65 -5.13 13.40 0.42
CA TYR A 65 -4.14 12.89 -0.50
C TYR A 65 -4.87 12.14 -1.61
N LYS A 66 -4.24 12.02 -2.75
CA LYS A 66 -4.82 11.24 -3.85
C LYS A 66 -3.76 10.36 -4.45
N GLY A 67 -3.94 9.05 -4.31
CA GLY A 67 -3.01 8.08 -4.84
C GLY A 67 -2.81 6.89 -3.93
N TYR A 68 -1.92 6.00 -4.36
CA TYR A 68 -1.59 4.80 -3.58
C TYR A 68 -0.56 5.14 -2.51
N ARG A 69 -0.75 4.59 -1.34
CA ARG A 69 0.20 4.71 -0.24
C ARG A 69 0.60 3.33 0.22
N LEU A 70 1.87 3.17 0.54
CA LEU A 70 2.37 1.91 1.09
C LEU A 70 2.08 1.90 2.58
N VAL A 71 1.30 0.92 3.03
CA VAL A 71 0.99 0.77 4.45
C VAL A 71 2.09 -0.06 5.08
N CYS A 72 2.67 0.47 6.14
CA CYS A 72 3.76 -0.17 6.84
C CYS A 72 3.42 -0.33 8.31
N LEU A 73 4.02 -1.32 8.95
CA LEU A 73 3.97 -1.51 10.39
C LEU A 73 5.37 -1.31 10.91
N GLU A 74 5.60 -0.18 11.57
CA GLU A 74 6.90 0.19 12.11
C GLU A 74 8.03 -0.06 11.10
N GLY A 75 7.81 0.44 9.89
CA GLY A 75 8.77 0.36 8.80
C GLY A 75 8.64 -0.84 7.90
N TYR A 76 7.88 -1.87 8.29
CA TYR A 76 7.72 -3.08 7.49
C TYR A 76 6.51 -2.96 6.58
N PRO A 77 6.69 -3.09 5.26
CA PRO A 77 5.57 -2.97 4.33
C PRO A 77 4.55 -4.08 4.52
N LEU A 78 3.28 -3.70 4.51
CA LEU A 78 2.17 -4.65 4.60
C LEU A 78 1.42 -4.78 3.28
N GLY A 79 1.18 -3.66 2.61
CA GLY A 79 0.43 -3.64 1.38
C GLY A 79 0.11 -2.21 0.99
N PHE A 80 -0.89 -2.04 0.13
CA PHE A 80 -1.24 -0.71 -0.34
C PHE A 80 -2.64 -0.30 0.10
N ILE A 81 -2.85 1.00 0.15
CA ILE A 81 -4.18 1.61 0.18
C ILE A 81 -4.24 2.62 -0.95
N LYS A 82 -5.43 2.90 -1.42
CA LYS A 82 -5.65 3.99 -2.37
C LYS A 82 -6.42 5.08 -1.64
N GLN A 83 -5.76 6.19 -1.40
CA GLN A 83 -6.39 7.31 -0.72
C GLN A 83 -6.99 8.26 -1.74
N ASP A 84 -8.22 8.69 -1.46
CA ASP A 84 -8.90 9.70 -2.25
C ASP A 84 -9.50 10.69 -1.25
N ASN A 85 -8.90 11.87 -1.18
CA ASN A 85 -9.17 12.87 -0.16
C ASN A 85 -8.86 12.30 1.23
N PHE A 86 -9.85 12.00 2.03
CA PHE A 86 -9.65 11.51 3.40
C PHE A 86 -9.96 10.03 3.55
N LYS A 87 -10.45 9.39 2.50
CA LYS A 87 -10.82 7.98 2.56
C LYS A 87 -9.77 7.11 1.92
N CYS A 88 -9.45 6.01 2.56
CA CYS A 88 -8.42 5.10 2.11
C CYS A 88 -9.05 3.74 1.81
N LYS A 89 -9.08 3.37 0.54
CA LYS A 89 -9.60 2.09 0.12
C LYS A 89 -8.55 1.03 0.33
N ASN A 90 -8.92 -0.05 1.02
CA ASN A 90 -8.00 -1.12 1.35
C ASN A 90 -7.66 -1.94 0.11
N LYS A 91 -6.36 -2.13 -0.13
CA LYS A 91 -5.86 -2.92 -1.26
C LYS A 91 -5.03 -4.11 -0.79
N TYR A 92 -5.12 -4.45 0.48
CA TYR A 92 -4.42 -5.62 1.01
C TYR A 92 -4.94 -6.88 0.33
N TYR A 93 -4.05 -7.81 0.05
CA TYR A 93 -4.41 -9.02 -0.69
C TYR A 93 -5.56 -9.74 -0.02
N LEU A 94 -6.61 -10.00 -0.79
CA LEU A 94 -7.85 -10.53 -0.26
C LEU A 94 -7.64 -11.88 0.44
N GLY A 95 -6.80 -12.72 -0.12
CA GLY A 95 -6.55 -14.05 0.44
C GLY A 95 -5.81 -14.05 1.76
N TRP A 96 -5.21 -12.91 2.14
CA TRP A 96 -4.45 -12.79 3.39
C TRP A 96 -5.22 -12.05 4.47
N ARG A 97 -6.39 -11.54 4.17
CA ARG A 97 -7.18 -10.80 5.16
C ARG A 97 -7.65 -11.72 6.26
N ILE A 98 -7.60 -11.22 7.48
CA ILE A 98 -8.03 -11.99 8.66
C ILE A 98 -9.45 -11.58 9.05
N GLY A 99 -10.14 -12.47 9.68
CA GLY A 99 -11.50 -12.22 10.14
C GLY A 99 -12.58 -12.58 9.15
#